data_751c43110cac8e4d7cbc68c806fc8f33
#
_entry.id   751c43110cac8e4d7cbc68c806fc8f33
#
_cell.length_a   1.000
_cell.length_b   1.000
_cell.length_c   1.000
_cell.angle_alpha   90.00
_cell.angle_beta   90.00
_cell.angle_gamma   90.00
#
_symmetry.space_group_name_H-M   'P 1'
#
loop_
_entity.id
_entity.type
_entity.pdbx_description
1 polymer ?
#
loop_
_entity_poly.entity_id
_entity_poly.type
_entity_poly.pdbx_seq_one_letter_code
_entity_poly.pdbx_strand_id
1 'polypeptide(L)'
;MNQFNVFILSFLSFLLAAVCPDKVFVNTKIYTLNESMPNASVLAIKADKIHYIGNNSIDLDQCSGTKVYDLEGSYVYPGFVDSHAHLRGVGFRELNLDLSNTSSKEEMLARTN
;
A
#
# COMPACT_ATOMS: atom_id res chain seq x y z
N MET A 1 -15.58 2.74 -50.97
CA MET A 1 -14.93 2.81 -49.64
C MET A 1 -13.44 2.94 -49.91
N ASN A 2 -12.89 4.13 -49.67
CA ASN A 2 -11.52 4.45 -50.09
C ASN A 2 -10.50 3.67 -49.21
N GLN A 3 -9.50 3.10 -49.86
CA GLN A 3 -8.39 2.35 -49.23
C GLN A 3 -7.68 3.16 -48.11
N PHE A 4 -7.76 4.48 -48.14
CA PHE A 4 -7.23 5.38 -47.12
C PHE A 4 -7.92 5.27 -45.76
N ASN A 5 -9.20 4.96 -45.71
CA ASN A 5 -9.96 4.82 -44.46
C ASN A 5 -9.67 3.49 -43.72
N VAL A 6 -9.26 2.45 -44.43
CA VAL A 6 -8.91 1.15 -43.82
C VAL A 6 -7.56 1.23 -43.11
N PHE A 7 -6.62 2.00 -43.64
CA PHE A 7 -5.31 2.19 -43.01
C PHE A 7 -5.38 3.03 -41.71
N ILE A 8 -6.25 4.03 -41.64
CA ILE A 8 -6.43 4.86 -40.43
C ILE A 8 -7.10 4.07 -39.32
N LEU A 9 -8.09 3.21 -39.63
CA LEU A 9 -8.74 2.34 -38.64
C LEU A 9 -7.77 1.26 -38.10
N SER A 10 -6.87 0.76 -38.92
CA SER A 10 -5.85 -0.24 -38.50
C SER A 10 -4.80 0.34 -37.58
N PHE A 11 -4.47 1.64 -37.69
CA PHE A 11 -3.48 2.31 -36.86
C PHE A 11 -4.01 2.71 -35.49
N LEU A 12 -5.33 2.89 -35.37
CA LEU A 12 -5.98 3.27 -34.11
C LEU A 12 -6.20 2.08 -33.17
N SER A 13 -6.12 0.85 -33.67
CA SER A 13 -6.28 -0.38 -32.87
C SER A 13 -5.00 -0.76 -32.08
N PHE A 14 -3.88 -0.05 -32.29
CA PHE A 14 -2.59 -0.41 -31.69
C PHE A 14 -2.30 0.31 -30.36
N LEU A 15 -3.23 1.12 -29.85
CA LEU A 15 -2.98 2.01 -28.70
C LEU A 15 -3.66 1.61 -27.39
N LEU A 16 -4.30 0.43 -27.32
CA LEU A 16 -4.79 -0.10 -26.03
C LEU A 16 -3.96 -1.32 -25.60
N ALA A 17 -2.66 -1.13 -25.45
CA ALA A 17 -1.88 -2.07 -24.66
C ALA A 17 -2.36 -1.93 -23.20
N ALA A 18 -3.03 -2.95 -22.68
CA ALA A 18 -3.41 -2.97 -21.28
C ALA A 18 -2.14 -2.79 -20.42
N VAL A 19 -2.10 -1.73 -19.63
CA VAL A 19 -0.96 -1.47 -18.75
C VAL A 19 -1.04 -2.46 -17.59
N CYS A 20 -0.23 -3.52 -17.66
CA CYS A 20 -0.20 -4.54 -16.62
C CYS A 20 0.40 -3.98 -15.33
N PRO A 21 -0.25 -4.17 -14.18
CA PRO A 21 0.33 -3.86 -12.88
C PRO A 21 1.49 -4.81 -12.56
N ASP A 22 2.41 -4.38 -11.71
CA ASP A 22 3.52 -5.23 -11.25
C ASP A 22 3.07 -6.13 -10.10
N LYS A 23 2.17 -5.61 -9.25
CA LYS A 23 1.64 -6.30 -8.08
C LYS A 23 0.14 -6.06 -7.95
N VAL A 24 -0.60 -7.10 -7.58
CA VAL A 24 -2.01 -7.01 -7.22
C VAL A 24 -2.21 -7.66 -5.85
N PHE A 25 -2.88 -6.97 -4.96
CA PHE A 25 -3.28 -7.46 -3.66
C PHE A 25 -4.79 -7.69 -3.68
N VAL A 26 -5.21 -8.88 -3.29
CA VAL A 26 -6.61 -9.33 -3.28
C VAL A 26 -7.02 -9.82 -1.90
N ASN A 27 -8.32 -10.05 -1.71
CA ASN A 27 -8.87 -10.58 -0.46
C ASN A 27 -8.41 -9.76 0.75
N THR A 28 -8.61 -8.45 0.69
CA THR A 28 -8.17 -7.49 1.72
C THR A 28 -9.28 -6.48 2.05
N LYS A 29 -9.14 -5.81 3.19
CA LYS A 29 -10.01 -4.72 3.63
C LYS A 29 -9.21 -3.42 3.61
N ILE A 30 -9.37 -2.65 2.54
CA ILE A 30 -8.59 -1.42 2.31
C ILE A 30 -9.40 -0.21 2.75
N TYR A 31 -8.86 0.59 3.67
CA TYR A 31 -9.38 1.89 4.02
C TYR A 31 -8.75 2.95 3.13
N THR A 32 -9.54 3.55 2.25
CA THR A 32 -9.00 4.43 1.19
C THR A 32 -8.84 5.88 1.61
N LEU A 33 -9.50 6.30 2.69
CA LEU A 33 -9.67 7.71 3.10
C LEU A 33 -10.36 8.58 2.04
N ASN A 34 -11.03 7.96 1.07
CA ASN A 34 -11.82 8.64 0.05
C ASN A 34 -13.31 8.51 0.42
N GLU A 35 -13.99 9.63 0.65
CA GLU A 35 -15.40 9.64 1.04
C GLU A 35 -16.32 8.96 0.03
N SER A 36 -16.01 9.06 -1.27
CA SER A 36 -16.81 8.43 -2.34
C SER A 36 -16.63 6.91 -2.43
N MET A 37 -15.52 6.38 -1.91
CA MET A 37 -15.21 4.95 -1.87
C MET A 37 -14.40 4.63 -0.62
N PRO A 38 -15.01 4.61 0.56
CA PRO A 38 -14.28 4.48 1.83
C PRO A 38 -13.57 3.14 2.01
N ASN A 39 -14.05 2.11 1.34
CA ASN A 39 -13.49 0.76 1.43
C ASN A 39 -13.28 0.15 0.05
N ALA A 40 -12.22 -0.65 -0.09
CA ALA A 40 -11.92 -1.45 -1.27
C ALA A 40 -11.39 -2.82 -0.87
N SER A 41 -11.33 -3.76 -1.83
CA SER A 41 -10.86 -5.13 -1.60
C SER A 41 -9.73 -5.56 -2.54
N VAL A 42 -9.41 -4.73 -3.53
CA VAL A 42 -8.36 -4.98 -4.51
C VAL A 42 -7.51 -3.73 -4.68
N LEU A 43 -6.18 -3.91 -4.67
CA LEU A 43 -5.19 -2.87 -4.89
C LEU A 43 -4.18 -3.36 -5.93
N ALA A 44 -4.00 -2.59 -7.01
CA ALA A 44 -2.94 -2.86 -7.98
C ALA A 44 -1.91 -1.75 -8.00
N ILE A 45 -0.64 -2.14 -8.08
CA ILE A 45 0.52 -1.24 -8.08
C ILE A 45 1.30 -1.41 -9.38
N LYS A 46 1.64 -0.28 -10.00
CA LYS A 46 2.55 -0.18 -11.13
C LYS A 46 3.70 0.73 -10.76
N ALA A 47 4.93 0.23 -10.84
CA ALA A 47 6.12 0.90 -10.33
C ALA A 47 5.92 1.30 -8.84
N ASP A 48 5.90 2.56 -8.52
CA ASP A 48 5.74 3.13 -7.18
C ASP A 48 4.36 3.77 -6.93
N LYS A 49 3.38 3.50 -7.83
CA LYS A 49 2.07 4.18 -7.80
C LYS A 49 0.92 3.19 -7.72
N ILE A 50 -0.15 3.64 -7.08
CA ILE A 50 -1.43 2.95 -7.13
C ILE A 50 -1.97 3.09 -8.55
N HIS A 51 -2.10 1.94 -9.24
CA HIS A 51 -2.64 1.85 -10.58
C HIS A 51 -4.15 1.64 -10.56
N TYR A 52 -4.63 0.86 -9.61
CA TYR A 52 -6.05 0.59 -9.39
C TYR A 52 -6.33 0.36 -7.91
N ILE A 53 -7.47 0.82 -7.46
CA ILE A 53 -8.05 0.48 -6.16
C ILE A 53 -9.57 0.37 -6.32
N GLY A 54 -10.16 -0.70 -5.80
CA GLY A 54 -11.60 -0.94 -5.95
C GLY A 54 -12.05 -2.29 -5.40
N ASN A 55 -13.27 -2.69 -5.77
CA ASN A 55 -13.89 -3.92 -5.31
C ASN A 55 -14.04 -4.99 -6.41
N ASN A 56 -13.75 -4.64 -7.66
CA ASN A 56 -13.85 -5.56 -8.78
C ASN A 56 -12.51 -6.29 -8.99
N SER A 57 -12.59 -7.53 -9.44
CA SER A 57 -11.42 -8.26 -9.91
C SER A 57 -10.80 -7.56 -11.12
N ILE A 58 -9.47 -7.67 -11.24
CA ILE A 58 -8.72 -7.20 -12.39
C ILE A 58 -8.49 -8.38 -13.31
N ASP A 59 -8.78 -8.19 -14.60
CA ASP A 59 -8.40 -9.16 -15.62
C ASP A 59 -6.88 -9.11 -15.82
N LEU A 60 -6.22 -10.24 -15.59
CA LEU A 60 -4.77 -10.40 -15.69
C LEU A 60 -4.35 -11.37 -16.79
N ASP A 61 -5.25 -11.82 -17.65
CA ASP A 61 -4.99 -12.83 -18.66
C ASP A 61 -3.83 -12.46 -19.60
N GLN A 62 -3.65 -11.16 -19.84
CA GLN A 62 -2.57 -10.61 -20.67
C GLN A 62 -1.34 -10.17 -19.85
N CYS A 63 -1.33 -10.40 -18.52
CA CYS A 63 -0.38 -9.83 -17.59
C CYS A 63 0.52 -10.89 -16.91
N SER A 64 1.21 -11.69 -17.69
CA SER A 64 2.02 -12.82 -17.20
C SER A 64 3.14 -12.46 -16.20
N GLY A 65 3.54 -11.19 -16.12
CA GLY A 65 4.55 -10.70 -15.17
C GLY A 65 4.00 -10.17 -13.86
N THR A 66 2.68 -10.06 -13.71
CA THR A 66 2.03 -9.54 -12.51
C THR A 66 2.11 -10.55 -11.35
N LYS A 67 2.53 -10.08 -10.18
CA LYS A 67 2.51 -10.87 -8.94
C LYS A 67 1.21 -10.62 -8.20
N VAL A 68 0.47 -11.67 -7.88
CA VAL A 68 -0.76 -11.61 -7.09
C VAL A 68 -0.48 -12.08 -5.67
N TYR A 69 -0.93 -11.29 -4.69
CA TYR A 69 -0.82 -11.56 -3.26
C TYR A 69 -2.22 -11.64 -2.65
N ASP A 70 -2.58 -12.79 -2.11
CA ASP A 70 -3.76 -12.94 -1.26
C ASP A 70 -3.41 -12.50 0.17
N LEU A 71 -4.13 -11.51 0.68
CA LEU A 71 -3.91 -10.98 2.02
C LEU A 71 -4.82 -11.61 3.09
N GLU A 72 -5.57 -12.65 2.73
CA GLU A 72 -6.36 -13.49 3.66
C GLU A 72 -7.29 -12.68 4.59
N GLY A 73 -7.88 -11.61 4.07
CA GLY A 73 -8.77 -10.72 4.81
C GLY A 73 -8.07 -9.67 5.68
N SER A 74 -6.75 -9.53 5.58
CA SER A 74 -5.98 -8.52 6.32
C SER A 74 -6.38 -7.10 5.94
N TYR A 75 -6.14 -6.18 6.87
CA TYR A 75 -6.43 -4.75 6.68
C TYR A 75 -5.26 -4.02 6.02
N VAL A 76 -5.59 -3.11 5.10
CA VAL A 76 -4.63 -2.21 4.46
C VAL A 76 -5.04 -0.77 4.72
N TYR A 77 -4.09 0.04 5.16
CA TYR A 77 -4.26 1.46 5.44
C TYR A 77 -3.23 2.28 4.67
N PRO A 78 -3.53 3.53 4.31
CA PRO A 78 -2.51 4.48 3.92
C PRO A 78 -1.45 4.64 5.01
N GLY A 79 -0.22 4.96 4.61
CA GLY A 79 0.85 5.22 5.57
C GLY A 79 0.48 6.34 6.54
N PHE A 80 0.77 6.14 7.82
CA PHE A 80 0.51 7.14 8.85
C PHE A 80 1.52 8.28 8.74
N VAL A 81 1.03 9.51 8.90
CA VAL A 81 1.84 10.73 8.95
C VAL A 81 1.67 11.34 10.33
N ASP A 82 2.75 11.40 11.10
CA ASP A 82 2.79 12.13 12.37
C ASP A 82 3.38 13.52 12.12
N SER A 83 2.55 14.54 12.23
CA SER A 83 2.94 15.94 12.04
C SER A 83 3.61 16.57 13.29
N HIS A 84 3.62 15.86 14.43
CA HIS A 84 4.18 16.34 15.68
C HIS A 84 4.90 15.22 16.44
N ALA A 85 6.03 14.75 15.91
CA ALA A 85 6.84 13.72 16.54
C ALA A 85 8.08 14.30 17.23
N HIS A 86 8.27 13.94 18.50
CA HIS A 86 9.50 14.22 19.26
C HIS A 86 10.53 13.10 19.07
N LEU A 87 10.94 12.83 17.83
CA LEU A 87 11.82 11.72 17.47
C LEU A 87 13.09 11.65 18.32
N ARG A 88 13.70 12.82 18.57
CA ARG A 88 14.89 12.93 19.44
C ARG A 88 14.58 12.51 20.89
N GLY A 89 13.42 12.93 21.43
CA GLY A 89 12.99 12.56 22.78
C GLY A 89 12.72 11.06 22.92
N VAL A 90 12.09 10.46 21.91
CA VAL A 90 11.87 9.00 21.85
C VAL A 90 13.21 8.26 21.79
N GLY A 91 14.14 8.68 20.92
CA GLY A 91 15.47 8.07 20.80
C GLY A 91 16.28 8.15 22.09
N PHE A 92 16.26 9.28 22.79
CA PHE A 92 16.92 9.40 24.09
C PHE A 92 16.29 8.52 25.16
N ARG A 93 14.96 8.35 25.15
CA ARG A 93 14.28 7.45 26.09
C ARG A 93 14.73 5.99 25.90
N GLU A 94 14.94 5.54 24.68
CA GLU A 94 15.41 4.18 24.38
C GLU A 94 16.90 3.96 24.76
N LEU A 95 17.68 5.04 24.84
CA LEU A 95 19.09 4.97 25.22
C LEU A 95 19.29 5.15 26.73
N ASN A 96 18.31 5.68 27.45
CA ASN A 96 18.40 5.90 28.88
C ASN A 96 17.72 4.76 29.65
N LEU A 97 18.27 4.47 30.83
CA LEU A 97 17.66 3.51 31.75
C LEU A 97 16.27 4.03 32.16
N ASP A 98 15.23 3.27 31.88
CA ASP A 98 13.88 3.57 32.31
C ASP A 98 13.66 3.15 33.77
N LEU A 99 13.61 4.12 34.66
CA LEU A 99 13.30 3.95 36.08
C LEU A 99 11.84 4.27 36.42
N SER A 100 11.01 4.54 35.41
CA SER A 100 9.56 4.69 35.61
C SER A 100 8.98 3.40 36.21
N ASN A 101 7.98 3.55 37.06
CA ASN A 101 7.35 2.44 37.78
C ASN A 101 8.28 1.67 38.76
N THR A 102 9.40 2.25 39.21
CA THR A 102 10.13 1.74 40.37
C THR A 102 9.49 2.31 41.65
N SER A 103 9.26 1.46 42.64
CA SER A 103 8.58 1.79 43.89
C SER A 103 9.54 1.86 45.10
N SER A 104 10.79 1.39 44.95
CA SER A 104 11.79 1.40 45.98
C SER A 104 13.20 1.69 45.44
N LYS A 105 14.08 2.11 46.35
CA LYS A 105 15.50 2.30 46.04
C LYS A 105 16.19 1.01 45.62
N GLU A 106 15.82 -0.08 46.25
CA GLU A 106 16.35 -1.43 45.96
C GLU A 106 16.01 -1.89 44.54
N GLU A 107 14.76 -1.63 44.12
CA GLU A 107 14.29 -1.94 42.77
C GLU A 107 15.01 -1.05 41.73
N MET A 108 15.20 0.23 42.05
CA MET A 108 15.95 1.16 41.19
C MET A 108 17.38 0.71 40.97
N LEU A 109 18.06 0.30 42.06
CA LEU A 109 19.44 -0.20 41.99
C LEU A 109 19.54 -1.54 41.21
N ALA A 110 18.54 -2.41 41.32
CA ALA A 110 18.51 -3.67 40.58
C ALA A 110 18.43 -3.48 39.07
N ARG A 111 17.84 -2.37 38.60
CA ARG A 111 17.77 -2.05 37.15
C ARG A 111 19.06 -1.40 36.60
N THR A 112 19.96 -0.97 37.49
CA THR A 112 21.24 -0.35 37.09
C THR A 112 22.40 -1.33 36.93
N ASN A 113 22.22 -2.57 37.33
CA ASN A 113 23.19 -3.67 37.19
C ASN A 113 22.82 -4.56 36.01
#